data_0a40f123bcdc301425892c8c94bd8afd
#
_entry.id   0a40f123bcdc301425892c8c94bd8afd
#
_cell.length_a   1.000
_cell.length_b   1.000
_cell.length_c   1.000
_cell.angle_alpha   90.00
_cell.angle_beta   90.00
_cell.angle_gamma   90.00
#
_symmetry.space_group_name_H-M   'P 1'
#
loop_
_entity.id
_entity.type
_entity.pdbx_description
1 polymer ?
#
loop_
_entity_poly.entity_id
_entity_poly.type
_entity_poly.pdbx_seq_one_letter_code
_entity_poly.pdbx_strand_id
1 'polypeptide(L)'
;MGAKKMHLKKDTAHLPIGTFWCEWFEGRHFTVDYAKGKQVRCVEGFKKEKTLQRWDKWIRVDEDCPLHPLIKKHFANKPRLNVEYIGGKVIEMHFRHNVDFEGDRQEYLPVWKGQSTKAPEGYKYIKHPDIHGRIGAFVK
;
A
#
# COMPACT_ATOMS: atom_id res chain seq x y z
N MET A 1 10.76 6.73 11.79
CA MET A 1 11.10 5.30 12.06
C MET A 1 10.13 4.46 11.23
N GLY A 2 10.59 3.38 10.60
CA GLY A 2 9.74 2.47 9.81
C GLY A 2 9.50 1.15 10.53
N ALA A 3 8.59 0.33 10.00
CA ALA A 3 8.34 -1.02 10.51
C ALA A 3 9.59 -1.92 10.31
N LYS A 4 9.84 -2.80 11.26
CA LYS A 4 10.94 -3.77 11.21
C LYS A 4 10.42 -5.16 11.58
N LYS A 5 10.81 -6.18 10.81
CA LYS A 5 10.62 -7.57 11.21
C LYS A 5 11.69 -7.94 12.23
N MET A 6 11.28 -8.50 13.37
CA MET A 6 12.20 -8.97 14.41
C MET A 6 11.58 -10.13 15.19
N HIS A 7 12.43 -10.95 15.81
CA HIS A 7 11.98 -11.90 16.79
C HIS A 7 11.87 -11.22 18.15
N LEU A 8 10.66 -11.19 18.72
CA LEU A 8 10.47 -10.67 20.06
C LEU A 8 10.99 -11.66 21.10
N LYS A 9 11.70 -11.14 22.08
CA LYS A 9 12.03 -11.89 23.31
C LYS A 9 10.79 -11.93 24.21
N LYS A 10 10.79 -12.81 25.21
CA LYS A 10 9.71 -12.86 26.24
C LYS A 10 9.52 -11.50 26.93
N ASP A 11 10.62 -10.78 27.15
CA ASP A 11 10.59 -9.43 27.70
C ASP A 11 10.73 -8.41 26.56
N THR A 12 9.83 -7.44 26.53
CA THR A 12 9.80 -6.34 25.55
C THR A 12 10.45 -5.05 26.07
N ALA A 13 11.02 -5.06 27.28
CA ALA A 13 11.70 -3.88 27.86
C ALA A 13 12.87 -3.37 27.03
N HIS A 14 13.41 -4.20 26.13
CA HIS A 14 14.45 -3.80 25.18
C HIS A 14 13.94 -2.95 24.00
N LEU A 15 12.62 -2.83 23.82
CA LEU A 15 12.06 -2.00 22.76
C LEU A 15 12.08 -0.53 23.16
N PRO A 16 12.39 0.39 22.22
CA PRO A 16 12.34 1.83 22.49
C PRO A 16 10.94 2.27 22.94
N ILE A 17 10.89 3.27 23.81
CA ILE A 17 9.64 3.90 24.23
C ILE A 17 8.86 4.40 23.00
N GLY A 18 7.56 4.17 22.96
CA GLY A 18 6.69 4.51 21.82
C GLY A 18 6.70 3.48 20.69
N THR A 19 7.38 2.34 20.88
CA THR A 19 7.28 1.20 19.95
C THR A 19 6.01 0.42 20.24
N PHE A 20 5.28 0.05 19.19
CA PHE A 20 4.26 -0.99 19.25
C PHE A 20 4.67 -2.14 18.33
N TRP A 21 4.15 -3.32 18.57
CA TRP A 21 4.41 -4.50 17.79
C TRP A 21 3.13 -5.27 17.50
N CYS A 22 3.15 -6.01 16.41
CA CYS A 22 2.11 -6.94 16.03
C CYS A 22 2.76 -8.18 15.41
N GLU A 23 1.98 -9.23 15.18
CA GLU A 23 2.48 -10.37 14.42
C GLU A 23 2.91 -9.94 13.02
N TRP A 24 3.82 -10.69 12.42
CA TRP A 24 4.21 -10.48 11.03
C TRP A 24 3.15 -11.09 10.12
N PHE A 25 2.48 -10.24 9.34
CA PHE A 25 1.47 -10.70 8.40
C PHE A 25 2.12 -11.15 7.08
N GLU A 26 1.60 -12.25 6.55
CA GLU A 26 2.01 -12.81 5.25
C GLU A 26 0.78 -12.98 4.35
N GLY A 27 1.01 -13.01 3.03
CA GLY A 27 -0.03 -13.15 2.05
C GLY A 27 -0.04 -12.02 1.01
N ARG A 28 -1.11 -11.97 0.22
CA ARG A 28 -1.31 -10.92 -0.79
C ARG A 28 -1.47 -9.57 -0.12
N HIS A 29 -0.88 -8.54 -0.73
CA HIS A 29 -1.00 -7.17 -0.25
C HIS A 29 -1.97 -6.39 -1.14
N PHE A 30 -3.02 -5.89 -0.53
CA PHE A 30 -4.00 -5.05 -1.20
C PHE A 30 -4.01 -3.64 -0.62
N THR A 31 -4.21 -2.63 -1.50
CA THR A 31 -4.63 -1.29 -1.14
C THR A 31 -6.00 -1.05 -1.76
N VAL A 32 -7.00 -0.80 -0.93
CA VAL A 32 -8.40 -0.79 -1.33
C VAL A 32 -9.01 0.57 -1.03
N ASP A 33 -9.62 1.18 -2.04
CA ASP A 33 -10.33 2.43 -1.89
C ASP A 33 -11.82 2.19 -1.68
N TYR A 34 -12.40 2.93 -0.75
CA TYR A 34 -13.82 2.91 -0.44
C TYR A 34 -14.41 4.32 -0.50
N ALA A 35 -15.65 4.39 -0.97
CA ALA A 35 -16.49 5.59 -0.90
C ALA A 35 -17.78 5.26 -0.15
N LYS A 36 -18.02 5.94 0.98
CA LYS A 36 -19.19 5.70 1.82
C LYS A 36 -19.38 4.21 2.15
N GLY A 37 -18.30 3.53 2.52
CA GLY A 37 -18.29 2.13 2.92
C GLY A 37 -18.40 1.10 1.79
N LYS A 38 -18.51 1.54 0.53
CA LYS A 38 -18.53 0.68 -0.66
C LYS A 38 -17.16 0.69 -1.32
N GLN A 39 -16.65 -0.48 -1.69
CA GLN A 39 -15.42 -0.59 -2.47
C GLN A 39 -15.58 0.09 -3.83
N VAL A 40 -14.58 0.89 -4.22
CA VAL A 40 -14.53 1.55 -5.54
C VAL A 40 -13.32 1.10 -6.36
N ARG A 41 -12.30 0.57 -5.69
CA ARG A 41 -11.09 0.08 -6.35
C ARG A 41 -10.31 -0.85 -5.43
N CYS A 42 -9.76 -1.92 -6.00
CA CYS A 42 -8.80 -2.80 -5.35
C CYS A 42 -7.52 -2.87 -6.18
N VAL A 43 -6.38 -2.76 -5.53
CA VAL A 43 -5.06 -2.80 -6.17
C VAL A 43 -4.18 -3.77 -5.40
N GLU A 44 -3.52 -4.68 -6.11
CA GLU A 44 -2.57 -5.63 -5.52
C GLU A 44 -1.13 -5.20 -5.74
N GLY A 45 -0.33 -5.26 -4.68
CA GLY A 45 1.09 -4.96 -4.69
C GLY A 45 1.95 -6.21 -4.83
N PHE A 46 2.98 -6.11 -5.68
CA PHE A 46 3.94 -7.19 -5.94
C PHE A 46 5.36 -6.71 -5.63
N LYS A 47 6.14 -7.57 -5.01
CA LYS A 47 7.56 -7.34 -4.76
C LYS A 47 8.35 -8.64 -4.88
N LYS A 48 9.52 -8.56 -5.49
CA LYS A 48 10.46 -9.67 -5.66
C LYS A 48 11.31 -9.87 -4.41
N GLU A 49 11.73 -8.77 -3.80
CA GLU A 49 12.56 -8.78 -2.62
C GLU A 49 11.73 -8.67 -1.33
N LYS A 50 12.21 -9.28 -0.26
CA LYS A 50 11.60 -9.18 1.08
C LYS A 50 11.91 -7.84 1.76
N THR A 51 11.93 -6.73 1.01
CA THR A 51 12.07 -5.39 1.56
C THR A 51 10.71 -4.84 1.97
N LEU A 52 10.64 -4.09 3.06
CA LEU A 52 9.39 -3.51 3.55
C LEU A 52 8.93 -2.29 2.73
N GLN A 53 9.85 -1.62 2.04
CA GLN A 53 9.61 -0.28 1.52
C GLN A 53 9.58 -0.19 -0.01
N ARG A 54 10.09 -1.18 -0.74
CA ARG A 54 10.19 -1.12 -2.20
C ARG A 54 9.27 -2.14 -2.83
N TRP A 55 8.32 -1.63 -3.58
CA TRP A 55 7.42 -2.39 -4.42
C TRP A 55 7.94 -2.36 -5.84
N ASP A 56 7.75 -3.46 -6.58
CA ASP A 56 8.13 -3.55 -7.99
C ASP A 56 6.96 -3.15 -8.88
N LYS A 57 5.74 -3.46 -8.44
CA LYS A 57 4.56 -3.27 -9.25
C LYS A 57 3.30 -3.25 -8.41
N TRP A 58 2.33 -2.46 -8.84
CA TRP A 58 0.96 -2.46 -8.37
C TRP A 58 0.02 -2.67 -9.55
N ILE A 59 -1.02 -3.48 -9.40
CA ILE A 59 -1.99 -3.79 -10.44
C ILE A 59 -3.40 -3.62 -9.87
N ARG A 60 -4.28 -2.97 -10.63
CA ARG A 60 -5.72 -2.98 -10.36
C ARG A 60 -6.26 -4.38 -10.59
N VAL A 61 -7.02 -4.89 -9.62
CA VAL A 61 -7.60 -6.24 -9.65
C VAL A 61 -9.08 -6.17 -9.33
N ASP A 62 -9.82 -7.15 -9.84
CA ASP A 62 -11.25 -7.32 -9.56
C ASP A 62 -11.42 -8.32 -8.40
N GLU A 63 -11.04 -7.86 -7.20
CA GLU A 63 -11.15 -8.63 -5.97
C GLU A 63 -12.15 -7.95 -5.03
N ASP A 64 -13.05 -8.71 -4.45
CA ASP A 64 -13.97 -8.22 -3.43
C ASP A 64 -13.26 -8.23 -2.05
N CYS A 65 -12.99 -7.04 -1.57
CA CYS A 65 -12.35 -6.81 -0.27
C CYS A 65 -13.32 -6.01 0.61
N PRO A 66 -14.24 -6.66 1.33
CA PRO A 66 -15.20 -5.94 2.17
C PRO A 66 -14.50 -5.15 3.25
N LEU A 67 -15.00 -3.94 3.52
CA LEU A 67 -14.44 -3.08 4.56
C LEU A 67 -14.51 -3.78 5.92
N HIS A 68 -13.36 -3.84 6.62
CA HIS A 68 -13.26 -4.48 7.92
C HIS A 68 -14.36 -3.99 8.89
N PRO A 69 -15.05 -4.87 9.64
CA PRO A 69 -16.24 -4.53 10.44
C PRO A 69 -16.04 -3.34 11.40
N LEU A 70 -14.89 -3.26 12.10
CA LEU A 70 -14.58 -2.12 12.97
C LEU A 70 -14.45 -0.81 12.20
N ILE A 71 -13.78 -0.83 11.03
CA ILE A 71 -13.63 0.35 10.20
C ILE A 71 -15.00 0.76 9.65
N LYS A 72 -15.78 -0.20 9.17
CA LYS A 72 -17.15 0.03 8.68
C LYS A 72 -18.03 0.67 9.76
N LYS A 73 -17.99 0.16 10.99
CA LYS A 73 -18.76 0.69 12.12
C LYS A 73 -18.50 2.18 12.37
N HIS A 74 -17.25 2.63 12.28
CA HIS A 74 -16.87 3.99 12.66
C HIS A 74 -16.66 4.93 11.47
N PHE A 75 -16.36 4.43 10.28
CA PHE A 75 -15.90 5.23 9.14
C PHE A 75 -16.64 4.97 7.83
N ALA A 76 -17.72 4.16 7.83
CA ALA A 76 -18.47 3.86 6.60
C ALA A 76 -19.07 5.10 5.93
N ASN A 77 -19.30 6.19 6.68
CA ASN A 77 -19.86 7.43 6.14
C ASN A 77 -18.81 8.34 5.48
N LYS A 78 -17.52 8.00 5.58
CA LYS A 78 -16.45 8.83 4.99
C LYS A 78 -16.54 8.80 3.47
N PRO A 79 -16.41 9.97 2.81
CA PRO A 79 -16.49 10.06 1.35
C PRO A 79 -15.33 9.35 0.65
N ARG A 80 -14.17 9.32 1.29
CA ARG A 80 -12.95 8.68 0.78
C ARG A 80 -12.23 7.99 1.92
N LEU A 81 -11.87 6.73 1.69
CA LEU A 81 -11.12 5.92 2.61
C LEU A 81 -10.24 4.97 1.81
N ASN A 82 -8.97 4.87 2.15
CA ASN A 82 -8.07 3.85 1.65
C ASN A 82 -7.66 2.95 2.81
N VAL A 83 -7.67 1.65 2.61
CA VAL A 83 -7.25 0.67 3.61
C VAL A 83 -6.29 -0.30 2.98
N GLU A 84 -5.17 -0.56 3.64
CA GLU A 84 -4.19 -1.54 3.21
C GLU A 84 -4.32 -2.83 4.01
N TYR A 85 -4.19 -3.96 3.31
CA TYR A 85 -4.33 -5.30 3.86
C TYR A 85 -3.14 -6.16 3.47
N ILE A 86 -2.68 -7.03 4.39
CA ILE A 86 -1.78 -8.15 4.09
C ILE A 86 -2.43 -9.43 4.61
N GLY A 87 -2.64 -10.41 3.72
CA GLY A 87 -3.30 -11.67 4.12
C GLY A 87 -4.68 -11.47 4.75
N GLY A 88 -5.43 -10.46 4.30
CA GLY A 88 -6.75 -10.10 4.84
C GLY A 88 -6.73 -9.31 6.15
N LYS A 89 -5.55 -9.01 6.72
CA LYS A 89 -5.42 -8.21 7.95
C LYS A 89 -5.10 -6.76 7.62
N VAL A 90 -5.79 -5.83 8.27
CA VAL A 90 -5.58 -4.38 8.11
C VAL A 90 -4.20 -3.99 8.66
N ILE A 91 -3.42 -3.25 7.86
CA ILE A 91 -2.11 -2.72 8.27
C ILE A 91 -2.06 -1.20 8.32
N GLU A 92 -2.85 -0.53 7.46
CA GLU A 92 -2.86 0.94 7.38
C GLU A 92 -4.21 1.45 6.89
N MET A 93 -4.56 2.69 7.25
CA MET A 93 -5.78 3.35 6.82
C MET A 93 -5.54 4.86 6.61
N HIS A 94 -6.10 5.41 5.52
CA HIS A 94 -6.05 6.83 5.18
C HIS A 94 -7.43 7.39 4.84
N PHE A 95 -7.70 8.64 5.24
CA PHE A 95 -8.93 9.37 4.85
C PHE A 95 -8.81 10.03 3.46
N ARG A 96 -8.26 9.31 2.52
CA ARG A 96 -8.14 9.68 1.09
C ARG A 96 -8.16 8.42 0.25
N HIS A 97 -8.32 8.55 -1.06
CA HIS A 97 -8.06 7.44 -1.97
C HIS A 97 -6.56 7.31 -2.28
N ASN A 98 -6.17 6.17 -2.79
CA ASN A 98 -4.80 5.95 -3.28
C ASN A 98 -4.54 6.85 -4.50
N VAL A 99 -3.61 7.80 -4.35
CA VAL A 99 -3.28 8.79 -5.38
C VAL A 99 -2.45 8.22 -6.53
N ASP A 100 -1.78 7.10 -6.33
CA ASP A 100 -0.97 6.44 -7.36
C ASP A 100 -1.84 5.86 -8.48
N PHE A 101 -3.14 5.63 -8.20
CA PHE A 101 -4.13 5.08 -9.13
C PHE A 101 -5.25 6.07 -9.48
N GLU A 102 -4.90 7.33 -9.67
CA GLU A 102 -5.86 8.32 -10.18
C GLU A 102 -6.36 7.97 -11.59
N GLY A 103 -7.65 8.22 -11.85
CA GLY A 103 -8.29 7.90 -13.11
C GLY A 103 -8.38 6.39 -13.36
N ASP A 104 -8.23 5.99 -14.62
CA ASP A 104 -8.41 4.61 -15.09
C ASP A 104 -7.11 3.80 -15.13
N ARG A 105 -6.11 4.20 -14.39
CA ARG A 105 -4.82 3.48 -14.34
C ARG A 105 -5.01 2.04 -13.92
N GLN A 106 -4.40 1.11 -14.68
CA GLN A 106 -4.46 -0.33 -14.45
C GLN A 106 -3.18 -0.84 -13.78
N GLU A 107 -2.04 -0.24 -14.11
CA GLU A 107 -0.74 -0.65 -13.60
C GLU A 107 0.09 0.55 -13.18
N TYR A 108 0.90 0.35 -12.14
CA TYR A 108 1.80 1.34 -11.58
C TYR A 108 3.12 0.66 -11.22
N LEU A 109 4.21 1.02 -11.89
CA LEU A 109 5.55 0.52 -11.63
C LEU A 109 6.39 1.65 -11.04
N PRO A 110 6.70 1.62 -9.74
CA PRO A 110 7.52 2.64 -9.10
C PRO A 110 8.89 2.73 -9.74
N VAL A 111 9.38 3.96 -9.97
CA VAL A 111 10.72 4.24 -10.46
C VAL A 111 11.54 4.84 -9.32
N TRP A 112 12.64 4.19 -8.99
CA TRP A 112 13.51 4.56 -7.88
C TRP A 112 14.73 5.33 -8.37
N LYS A 113 15.30 6.16 -7.51
CA LYS A 113 16.54 6.92 -7.79
C LYS A 113 17.64 5.99 -8.32
N GLY A 114 18.26 6.37 -9.43
CA GLY A 114 19.26 5.57 -10.13
C GLY A 114 18.70 4.64 -11.21
N GLN A 115 17.37 4.49 -11.33
CA GLN A 115 16.75 3.75 -12.43
C GLN A 115 16.48 4.65 -13.64
N SER A 116 16.36 4.04 -14.83
CA SER A 116 15.95 4.73 -16.06
C SER A 116 14.53 5.27 -15.93
N THR A 117 14.31 6.49 -16.44
CA THR A 117 12.99 7.10 -16.59
C THR A 117 12.40 6.91 -17.99
N LYS A 118 13.10 6.17 -18.89
CA LYS A 118 12.58 5.82 -20.21
C LYS A 118 11.48 4.79 -20.06
N ALA A 119 10.26 5.19 -20.38
CA ALA A 119 9.09 4.32 -20.23
C ALA A 119 9.17 3.13 -21.20
N PRO A 120 8.82 1.90 -20.74
CA PRO A 120 8.60 0.76 -21.60
C PRO A 120 7.45 1.02 -22.59
N GLU A 121 7.39 0.20 -23.64
CA GLU A 121 6.27 0.27 -24.58
C GLU A 121 4.92 0.09 -23.88
N GLY A 122 3.95 0.91 -24.22
CA GLY A 122 2.61 0.92 -23.63
C GLY A 122 2.50 1.62 -22.27
N TYR A 123 3.60 2.17 -21.73
CA TYR A 123 3.58 2.93 -20.47
C TYR A 123 3.89 4.41 -20.68
N LYS A 124 3.44 5.24 -19.74
CA LYS A 124 3.83 6.65 -19.61
C LYS A 124 4.62 6.84 -18.31
N TYR A 125 5.70 7.64 -18.36
CA TYR A 125 6.40 8.05 -17.14
C TYR A 125 5.69 9.25 -16.52
N ILE A 126 5.40 9.13 -15.21
CA ILE A 126 4.93 10.24 -14.38
C ILE A 126 5.98 10.54 -13.32
N LYS A 127 6.35 11.81 -13.19
CA LYS A 127 7.30 12.27 -12.18
C LYS A 127 6.56 12.47 -10.86
N HIS A 128 7.18 12.07 -9.76
CA HIS A 128 6.74 12.38 -8.40
C HIS A 128 7.80 13.20 -7.66
N PRO A 129 7.43 13.93 -6.60
CA PRO A 129 8.39 14.39 -5.60
C PRO A 129 9.19 13.18 -5.06
N ASP A 130 10.46 13.39 -4.73
CA ASP A 130 11.28 12.33 -4.11
C ASP A 130 10.67 11.95 -2.76
N ILE A 131 10.12 10.73 -2.69
CA ILE A 131 9.57 10.16 -1.47
C ILE A 131 10.36 8.89 -1.17
N HIS A 132 11.30 8.98 -0.23
CA HIS A 132 12.15 7.86 0.15
C HIS A 132 12.89 7.21 -1.03
N GLY A 133 13.30 8.02 -2.03
CA GLY A 133 14.01 7.58 -3.22
C GLY A 133 13.10 7.12 -4.37
N ARG A 134 11.77 7.19 -4.24
CA ARG A 134 10.83 7.04 -5.36
C ARG A 134 10.72 8.37 -6.10
N ILE A 135 11.13 8.41 -7.36
CA ILE A 135 11.19 9.62 -8.19
C ILE A 135 10.08 9.72 -9.22
N GLY A 136 9.30 8.67 -9.39
CA GLY A 136 8.19 8.61 -10.34
C GLY A 136 7.65 7.21 -10.49
N ALA A 137 6.90 7.00 -11.55
CA ALA A 137 6.40 5.68 -11.93
C ALA A 137 6.15 5.58 -13.45
N PHE A 138 6.15 4.36 -13.95
CA PHE A 138 5.52 4.03 -15.23
C PHE A 138 4.08 3.61 -14.97
N VAL A 139 3.14 4.18 -15.69
CA VAL A 139 1.70 3.92 -15.54
C VAL A 139 1.07 3.50 -16.85
N LYS A 140 0.06 2.64 -16.75
CA LYS A 140 -0.74 2.15 -17.86
C LYS A 140 -2.21 2.17 -17.52
#